data_e8521c23d0a7d2301f30c198ae908062
#
_entry.id   e8521c23d0a7d2301f30c198ae908062
#
_cell.length_a   1.000
_cell.length_b   1.000
_cell.length_c   1.000
_cell.angle_alpha   90.00
_cell.angle_beta   90.00
_cell.angle_gamma   90.00
#
_symmetry.space_group_name_H-M   'P 1'
#
loop_
_entity.id
_entity.type
_entity.pdbx_description
1 polymer ?
#
loop_
_entity_poly.entity_id
_entity_poly.type
_entity_poly.pdbx_seq_one_letter_code
_entity_poly.pdbx_strand_id
1 'polypeptide(L)'
;MKKWVKILLIVLLAVVLLAAAYVAYVFISYHRIGDQPLTPVQTPDTAPSLSAGEAYTMVSWNIGFGAYEEDYGFFMDGGTESRAWSKERLTANMDAIAGYLKQQDADFYLLQEVDTDATRSYHVDEREPLYAALFDKSSVFCQNYDSPYLLYPLTKPHGASQSGLLTFAPVNIAAANRVELPVEGGFMKLLDLDRCYSVSRIPAEGGKELVLYDLHLSAYTSDGTIATEQLKLLLADMQAEYDAGNWCVAGGDFNKDLLGDSSAYFGAADQEYSWAQPIPEGVFDGYDVQLIAPLDESDPVPSCRNADSAYHAGQYVLTVDGFMVTPNVTVS
;
A
#
# COMPACT_ATOMS: atom_id res chain seq x y z
N MET A 1 51.15 21.04 -16.07
CA MET A 1 49.73 20.73 -16.39
C MET A 1 49.06 22.00 -16.90
N LYS A 2 48.40 21.96 -18.07
CA LYS A 2 47.73 23.14 -18.65
C LYS A 2 46.60 23.61 -17.71
N LYS A 3 46.39 24.94 -17.61
CA LYS A 3 45.39 25.58 -16.71
C LYS A 3 44.01 24.90 -16.81
N TRP A 4 43.59 24.61 -18.03
CA TRP A 4 42.31 23.94 -18.31
C TRP A 4 42.19 22.52 -17.70
N VAL A 5 43.28 21.75 -17.67
CA VAL A 5 43.33 20.42 -17.07
C VAL A 5 43.15 20.51 -15.55
N LYS A 6 43.74 21.53 -14.91
CA LYS A 6 43.55 21.77 -13.47
C LYS A 6 42.11 22.11 -13.16
N ILE A 7 41.49 22.99 -13.96
CA ILE A 7 40.07 23.36 -13.78
C ILE A 7 39.17 22.12 -13.93
N LEU A 8 39.40 21.33 -14.99
CA LEU A 8 38.64 20.10 -15.22
C LEU A 8 38.74 19.11 -14.03
N LEU A 9 39.97 18.92 -13.51
CA LEU A 9 40.19 18.04 -12.36
C LEU A 9 39.52 18.57 -11.09
N ILE A 10 39.51 19.90 -10.86
CA ILE A 10 38.82 20.50 -9.73
C ILE A 10 37.29 20.29 -9.84
N VAL A 11 36.74 20.52 -11.03
CA VAL A 11 35.29 20.31 -11.28
C VAL A 11 34.92 18.83 -11.08
N LEU A 12 35.75 17.93 -11.64
CA LEU A 12 35.50 16.49 -11.45
C LEU A 12 35.54 16.09 -9.97
N LEU A 13 36.56 16.58 -9.24
CA LEU A 13 36.67 16.33 -7.79
C LEU A 13 35.48 16.87 -7.05
N ALA A 14 35.01 18.08 -7.37
CA ALA A 14 33.81 18.66 -6.75
C ALA A 14 32.55 17.80 -7.01
N VAL A 15 32.37 17.32 -8.23
CA VAL A 15 31.26 16.43 -8.58
C VAL A 15 31.33 15.12 -7.79
N VAL A 16 32.52 14.51 -7.71
CA VAL A 16 32.70 13.27 -6.92
C VAL A 16 32.40 13.49 -5.42
N LEU A 17 32.88 14.62 -4.87
CA LEU A 17 32.60 14.95 -3.46
C LEU A 17 31.11 15.20 -3.20
N LEU A 18 30.41 15.87 -4.11
CA LEU A 18 28.94 16.07 -4.01
C LEU A 18 28.20 14.74 -4.10
N ALA A 19 28.58 13.87 -5.03
CA ALA A 19 27.98 12.54 -5.14
C ALA A 19 28.22 11.70 -3.87
N ALA A 20 29.46 11.72 -3.35
CA ALA A 20 29.80 11.02 -2.10
C ALA A 20 29.01 11.59 -0.89
N ALA A 21 28.86 12.91 -0.82
CA ALA A 21 28.08 13.57 0.24
C ALA A 21 26.58 13.19 0.14
N TYR A 22 26.02 13.11 -1.07
CA TYR A 22 24.64 12.67 -1.27
C TYR A 22 24.44 11.20 -0.88
N VAL A 23 25.34 10.31 -1.30
CA VAL A 23 25.31 8.91 -0.90
C VAL A 23 25.39 8.78 0.63
N ALA A 24 26.31 9.50 1.26
CA ALA A 24 26.41 9.54 2.72
C ALA A 24 25.12 10.05 3.38
N TYR A 25 24.50 11.10 2.82
CA TYR A 25 23.20 11.60 3.30
C TYR A 25 22.12 10.51 3.25
N VAL A 26 21.96 9.81 2.12
CA VAL A 26 20.96 8.74 1.97
C VAL A 26 21.19 7.63 3.00
N PHE A 27 22.44 7.19 3.21
CA PHE A 27 22.76 6.15 4.20
C PHE A 27 22.54 6.60 5.65
N ILE A 28 22.88 7.85 5.98
CA ILE A 28 22.74 8.38 7.34
C ILE A 28 21.26 8.64 7.67
N SER A 29 20.50 9.09 6.66
CA SER A 29 19.05 9.37 6.82
C SER A 29 18.19 8.10 6.75
N TYR A 30 18.74 7.00 6.26
CA TYR A 30 18.01 5.75 6.17
C TYR A 30 17.73 5.20 7.57
N HIS A 31 16.49 4.94 7.85
CA HIS A 31 16.02 4.25 9.05
C HIS A 31 14.83 3.35 8.68
N ARG A 32 14.47 2.45 9.58
CA ARG A 32 13.31 1.57 9.45
C ARG A 32 12.35 1.84 10.58
N ILE A 33 11.07 1.86 10.24
CA ILE A 33 10.01 1.97 11.24
C ILE A 33 9.73 0.54 11.75
N GLY A 34 10.05 0.29 13.03
CA GLY A 34 9.80 -1.01 13.68
C GLY A 34 8.37 -1.20 14.15
N ASP A 35 8.12 -2.32 14.83
CA ASP A 35 6.86 -2.59 15.50
C ASP A 35 6.56 -1.50 16.53
N GLN A 36 5.31 -1.03 16.52
CA GLN A 36 4.90 -0.01 17.48
C GLN A 36 3.38 0.01 17.66
N PRO A 37 2.90 0.40 18.86
CA PRO A 37 1.48 0.68 19.05
C PRO A 37 1.08 1.91 18.24
N LEU A 38 -0.13 1.87 17.69
CA LEU A 38 -0.77 2.97 16.98
C LEU A 38 -1.86 3.58 17.85
N THR A 39 -2.17 4.84 17.62
CA THR A 39 -3.23 5.55 18.36
C THR A 39 -4.46 5.72 17.47
N PRO A 40 -5.52 4.93 17.67
CA PRO A 40 -6.77 5.13 16.94
C PRO A 40 -7.42 6.48 17.27
N VAL A 41 -8.03 7.09 16.28
CA VAL A 41 -8.91 8.26 16.44
C VAL A 41 -10.34 7.75 16.53
N GLN A 42 -10.94 7.91 17.71
CA GLN A 42 -12.32 7.48 17.96
C GLN A 42 -13.29 8.58 17.58
N THR A 43 -14.45 8.19 17.06
CA THR A 43 -15.55 9.12 16.80
C THR A 43 -16.60 9.00 17.94
N PRO A 44 -17.05 10.10 18.53
CA PRO A 44 -17.89 10.05 19.74
C PRO A 44 -19.19 9.26 19.57
N ASP A 45 -19.74 9.23 18.37
CA ASP A 45 -21.04 8.60 18.07
C ASP A 45 -20.93 7.16 17.53
N THR A 46 -19.71 6.59 17.44
CA THR A 46 -19.53 5.20 16.99
C THR A 46 -20.03 4.20 18.04
N ALA A 47 -20.60 3.10 17.57
CA ALA A 47 -20.96 1.98 18.45
C ALA A 47 -19.70 1.42 19.16
N PRO A 48 -19.83 0.87 20.38
CA PRO A 48 -18.69 0.37 21.12
C PRO A 48 -18.14 -0.95 20.57
N SER A 49 -18.95 -1.73 19.85
CA SER A 49 -18.61 -3.07 19.34
C SER A 49 -19.42 -3.47 18.13
N LEU A 50 -18.93 -4.44 17.38
CA LEU A 50 -19.66 -5.10 16.31
C LEU A 50 -20.68 -6.10 16.87
N SER A 51 -21.78 -6.31 16.14
CA SER A 51 -22.75 -7.38 16.42
C SER A 51 -22.34 -8.64 15.65
N ALA A 52 -22.29 -9.77 16.34
CA ALA A 52 -22.00 -11.05 15.70
C ALA A 52 -23.19 -11.52 14.84
N GLY A 53 -22.88 -12.02 13.64
CA GLY A 53 -23.91 -12.52 12.70
C GLY A 53 -24.54 -11.43 11.82
N GLU A 54 -24.14 -10.17 11.97
CA GLU A 54 -24.50 -9.11 11.04
C GLU A 54 -23.54 -9.08 9.85
N ALA A 55 -24.02 -8.62 8.69
CA ALA A 55 -23.22 -8.40 7.51
C ALA A 55 -22.59 -7.01 7.54
N TYR A 56 -21.31 -6.92 7.21
CA TYR A 56 -20.55 -5.67 7.11
C TYR A 56 -19.89 -5.59 5.75
N THR A 57 -19.89 -4.41 5.17
CA THR A 57 -19.25 -4.13 3.89
C THR A 57 -17.84 -3.59 4.09
N MET A 58 -16.90 -4.06 3.26
CA MET A 58 -15.50 -3.62 3.30
C MET A 58 -15.02 -3.17 1.92
N VAL A 59 -14.27 -2.08 1.89
CA VAL A 59 -13.60 -1.56 0.70
C VAL A 59 -12.09 -1.56 0.98
N SER A 60 -11.32 -2.10 0.04
CA SER A 60 -9.87 -1.93 -0.01
C SER A 60 -9.49 -1.16 -1.27
N TRP A 61 -8.60 -0.17 -1.15
CA TRP A 61 -8.15 0.62 -2.28
C TRP A 61 -6.76 1.20 -2.05
N ASN A 62 -5.80 0.81 -2.88
CA ASN A 62 -4.55 1.56 -3.03
C ASN A 62 -4.87 2.82 -3.85
N ILE A 63 -4.86 4.00 -3.20
CA ILE A 63 -5.24 5.27 -3.83
C ILE A 63 -4.11 5.90 -4.66
N GLY A 64 -2.94 5.27 -4.70
CA GLY A 64 -1.81 5.68 -5.53
C GLY A 64 -1.39 7.12 -5.29
N PHE A 65 -1.28 7.56 -4.02
CA PHE A 65 -1.01 8.97 -3.64
C PHE A 65 -1.77 9.99 -4.51
N GLY A 66 -3.02 9.70 -4.83
CA GLY A 66 -3.91 10.58 -5.60
C GLY A 66 -3.46 10.91 -7.03
N ALA A 67 -2.48 10.19 -7.61
CA ALA A 67 -1.83 10.58 -8.85
C ALA A 67 -2.13 9.69 -10.05
N TYR A 68 -2.66 8.48 -9.89
CA TYR A 68 -2.80 7.49 -10.96
C TYR A 68 -4.05 7.73 -11.83
N GLU A 69 -4.14 8.95 -12.38
CA GLU A 69 -5.16 9.32 -13.37
C GLU A 69 -4.97 8.53 -14.69
N GLU A 70 -5.96 8.61 -15.56
CA GLU A 70 -5.94 7.89 -16.84
C GLU A 70 -4.71 8.22 -17.71
N ASP A 71 -4.25 9.48 -17.69
CA ASP A 71 -3.11 9.95 -18.47
C ASP A 71 -1.75 9.84 -17.73
N TYR A 72 -1.73 9.22 -16.54
CA TYR A 72 -0.52 9.09 -15.71
C TYR A 72 0.30 7.85 -16.08
N GLY A 73 1.63 8.02 -16.15
CA GLY A 73 2.59 6.92 -16.33
C GLY A 73 3.75 7.05 -15.34
N PHE A 74 3.85 6.08 -14.42
CA PHE A 74 4.81 6.12 -13.32
C PHE A 74 6.20 5.64 -13.75
N PHE A 75 7.24 6.35 -13.33
CA PHE A 75 8.61 6.09 -13.79
C PHE A 75 9.16 4.71 -13.40
N MET A 76 8.70 4.12 -12.29
CA MET A 76 9.12 2.78 -11.89
C MET A 76 8.46 1.68 -12.70
N ASP A 77 7.30 1.95 -13.30
CA ASP A 77 6.59 1.03 -14.18
C ASP A 77 7.03 1.16 -15.65
N GLY A 78 7.98 2.05 -15.92
CA GLY A 78 8.44 2.35 -17.29
C GLY A 78 7.89 3.66 -17.87
N GLY A 79 7.04 4.37 -17.13
CA GLY A 79 6.55 5.70 -17.47
C GLY A 79 7.58 6.81 -17.24
N THR A 80 7.11 8.05 -17.17
CA THR A 80 7.98 9.23 -17.07
C THR A 80 7.78 10.04 -15.80
N GLU A 81 6.64 9.89 -15.14
CA GLU A 81 6.26 10.74 -14.02
C GLU A 81 6.72 10.16 -12.69
N SER A 82 7.28 11.00 -11.84
CA SER A 82 7.72 10.66 -10.48
C SER A 82 6.89 11.35 -9.39
N ARG A 83 5.98 12.22 -9.81
CA ARG A 83 5.08 13.02 -8.95
C ARG A 83 3.74 13.17 -9.64
N ALA A 84 2.72 13.49 -8.89
CA ALA A 84 1.46 13.94 -9.43
C ALA A 84 1.66 15.08 -10.46
N TRP A 85 0.72 15.27 -11.37
CA TRP A 85 0.83 16.27 -12.43
C TRP A 85 0.97 17.69 -11.90
N SER A 86 0.13 18.06 -10.93
CA SER A 86 0.19 19.32 -10.21
C SER A 86 -0.53 19.20 -8.87
N LYS A 87 -0.33 20.18 -7.98
CA LYS A 87 -1.03 20.23 -6.70
C LYS A 87 -2.55 20.36 -6.89
N GLU A 88 -2.97 21.14 -7.87
CA GLU A 88 -4.39 21.38 -8.17
C GLU A 88 -5.08 20.10 -8.65
N ARG A 89 -4.44 19.32 -9.56
CA ARG A 89 -5.00 18.04 -10.03
C ARG A 89 -5.03 17.02 -8.89
N LEU A 90 -3.96 16.93 -8.12
CA LEU A 90 -3.92 16.06 -6.95
C LEU A 90 -5.05 16.36 -5.96
N THR A 91 -5.26 17.65 -5.63
CA THR A 91 -6.34 18.04 -4.71
C THR A 91 -7.71 17.66 -5.29
N ALA A 92 -7.94 17.91 -6.58
CA ALA A 92 -9.19 17.51 -7.23
C ALA A 92 -9.39 15.98 -7.24
N ASN A 93 -8.33 15.23 -7.45
CA ASN A 93 -8.37 13.76 -7.39
C ASN A 93 -8.69 13.27 -5.97
N MET A 94 -8.06 13.84 -4.95
CA MET A 94 -8.34 13.48 -3.56
C MET A 94 -9.79 13.82 -3.15
N ASP A 95 -10.33 14.94 -3.62
CA ASP A 95 -11.75 15.28 -3.43
C ASP A 95 -12.67 14.27 -4.13
N ALA A 96 -12.30 13.82 -5.34
CA ALA A 96 -13.05 12.80 -6.07
C ALA A 96 -12.97 11.41 -5.40
N ILE A 97 -11.79 10.99 -4.94
CA ILE A 97 -11.57 9.75 -4.19
C ILE A 97 -12.41 9.77 -2.91
N ALA A 98 -12.32 10.83 -2.11
CA ALA A 98 -13.07 10.98 -0.88
C ALA A 98 -14.60 10.97 -1.13
N GLY A 99 -15.04 11.66 -2.18
CA GLY A 99 -16.44 11.66 -2.62
C GLY A 99 -16.93 10.27 -3.05
N TYR A 100 -16.11 9.51 -3.76
CA TYR A 100 -16.42 8.15 -4.19
C TYR A 100 -16.51 7.20 -2.99
N LEU A 101 -15.53 7.24 -2.08
CA LEU A 101 -15.54 6.41 -0.87
C LEU A 101 -16.79 6.67 -0.02
N LYS A 102 -17.16 7.95 0.13
CA LYS A 102 -18.41 8.32 0.82
C LYS A 102 -19.65 7.74 0.15
N GLN A 103 -19.69 7.66 -1.19
CA GLN A 103 -20.81 7.10 -1.94
C GLN A 103 -20.92 5.58 -1.81
N GLN A 104 -19.81 4.88 -1.54
CA GLN A 104 -19.82 3.44 -1.31
C GLN A 104 -20.59 3.08 -0.04
N ASP A 105 -20.68 3.99 0.94
CA ASP A 105 -21.37 3.80 2.22
C ASP A 105 -20.98 2.48 2.91
N ALA A 106 -19.71 2.08 2.76
CA ALA A 106 -19.21 0.86 3.35
C ALA A 106 -18.93 1.04 4.85
N ASP A 107 -18.92 -0.08 5.56
CA ASP A 107 -18.63 -0.08 7.01
C ASP A 107 -17.14 0.13 7.27
N PHE A 108 -16.28 -0.57 6.54
CA PHE A 108 -14.83 -0.51 6.68
C PHE A 108 -14.16 -0.06 5.41
N TYR A 109 -13.05 0.68 5.57
CA TYR A 109 -12.16 1.07 4.47
C TYR A 109 -10.72 0.77 4.86
N LEU A 110 -10.00 0.14 3.95
CA LEU A 110 -8.58 -0.17 4.02
C LEU A 110 -7.89 0.54 2.86
N LEU A 111 -7.17 1.61 3.14
CA LEU A 111 -6.59 2.47 2.12
C LEU A 111 -5.06 2.43 2.18
N GLN A 112 -4.43 2.24 1.04
CA GLN A 112 -2.98 2.19 0.91
C GLN A 112 -2.47 3.40 0.12
N GLU A 113 -1.18 3.70 0.26
CA GLU A 113 -0.48 4.84 -0.34
C GLU A 113 -1.11 6.21 -0.02
N VAL A 114 -1.53 6.41 1.22
CA VAL A 114 -2.04 7.68 1.71
C VAL A 114 -0.87 8.55 2.15
N ASP A 115 -0.49 9.54 1.34
CA ASP A 115 0.61 10.45 1.65
C ASP A 115 0.20 11.46 2.74
N THR A 116 1.14 11.72 3.66
CA THR A 116 0.96 12.72 4.72
C THR A 116 1.83 13.95 4.50
N ASP A 117 3.05 13.73 4.03
CA ASP A 117 4.00 14.77 3.64
C ASP A 117 4.98 14.17 2.62
N ALA A 118 4.73 14.39 1.34
CA ALA A 118 5.58 13.84 0.30
C ALA A 118 5.82 14.84 -0.83
N THR A 119 7.04 14.84 -1.36
CA THR A 119 7.39 15.67 -2.50
C THR A 119 6.58 15.27 -3.74
N ARG A 120 6.28 13.95 -3.88
CA ARG A 120 5.51 13.41 -5.01
C ARG A 120 4.07 13.89 -5.03
N SER A 121 3.49 14.20 -3.88
CA SER A 121 2.13 14.70 -3.69
C SER A 121 2.08 16.18 -3.26
N TYR A 122 3.13 16.95 -3.57
CA TYR A 122 3.21 18.40 -3.30
C TYR A 122 2.98 18.79 -1.84
N HIS A 123 3.36 17.93 -0.89
CA HIS A 123 3.19 18.13 0.55
C HIS A 123 1.72 18.33 0.95
N VAL A 124 0.81 17.66 0.25
CA VAL A 124 -0.61 17.59 0.61
C VAL A 124 -0.80 16.46 1.61
N ASP A 125 -1.45 16.72 2.72
CA ASP A 125 -1.90 15.68 3.64
C ASP A 125 -3.21 15.07 3.10
N GLU A 126 -3.10 13.91 2.48
CA GLU A 126 -4.21 13.23 1.81
C GLU A 126 -5.23 12.65 2.79
N ARG A 127 -4.88 12.55 4.07
CA ARG A 127 -5.82 12.12 5.12
C ARG A 127 -6.93 13.12 5.36
N GLU A 128 -6.68 14.42 5.17
CA GLU A 128 -7.63 15.49 5.46
C GLU A 128 -8.98 15.33 4.74
N PRO A 129 -9.04 15.20 3.40
CA PRO A 129 -10.28 14.98 2.68
C PRO A 129 -10.94 13.63 3.03
N LEU A 130 -10.15 12.59 3.33
CA LEU A 130 -10.65 11.27 3.72
C LEU A 130 -11.33 11.32 5.10
N TYR A 131 -10.70 11.95 6.09
CA TYR A 131 -11.32 12.19 7.40
C TYR A 131 -12.58 13.03 7.31
N ALA A 132 -12.59 14.05 6.43
CA ALA A 132 -13.77 14.87 6.23
C ALA A 132 -14.94 14.11 5.58
N ALA A 133 -14.66 13.18 4.67
CA ALA A 133 -15.67 12.37 4.00
C ALA A 133 -16.24 11.27 4.89
N LEU A 134 -15.40 10.66 5.72
CA LEU A 134 -15.71 9.50 6.58
C LEU A 134 -15.67 9.89 8.08
N PHE A 135 -16.15 11.10 8.40
CA PHE A 135 -16.04 11.71 9.72
C PHE A 135 -16.80 10.96 10.82
N ASP A 136 -17.73 10.11 10.45
CA ASP A 136 -18.54 9.27 11.34
C ASP A 136 -17.89 7.94 11.73
N LYS A 137 -16.70 7.67 11.19
CA LYS A 137 -15.96 6.43 11.43
C LYS A 137 -14.74 6.65 12.32
N SER A 138 -14.46 5.67 13.18
CA SER A 138 -13.16 5.60 13.87
C SER A 138 -12.07 5.26 12.86
N SER A 139 -10.85 5.71 13.09
CA SER A 139 -9.75 5.51 12.14
C SER A 139 -8.42 5.24 12.82
N VAL A 140 -7.51 4.64 12.09
CA VAL A 140 -6.09 4.51 12.48
C VAL A 140 -5.19 4.67 11.26
N PHE A 141 -4.14 5.45 11.42
CA PHE A 141 -3.08 5.62 10.41
C PHE A 141 -1.83 4.84 10.82
N CYS A 142 -1.27 4.09 9.89
CA CYS A 142 -0.06 3.30 10.04
C CYS A 142 0.96 3.70 9.00
N GLN A 143 1.99 4.44 9.39
CA GLN A 143 3.05 4.85 8.47
C GLN A 143 3.83 3.63 7.97
N ASN A 144 3.93 3.48 6.65
CA ASN A 144 4.67 2.41 5.98
C ASN A 144 5.72 2.92 4.98
N TYR A 145 5.96 4.22 4.97
CA TYR A 145 7.01 4.83 4.16
C TYR A 145 7.52 6.11 4.81
N ASP A 146 8.85 6.20 5.00
CA ASP A 146 9.58 7.38 5.43
C ASP A 146 10.93 7.41 4.72
N SER A 147 11.00 8.07 3.57
CA SER A 147 12.18 8.05 2.74
C SER A 147 13.04 9.31 2.89
N PRO A 148 14.38 9.18 2.78
CA PRO A 148 15.21 10.35 2.52
C PRO A 148 14.87 10.98 1.17
N TYR A 149 15.40 12.18 0.92
CA TYR A 149 15.18 12.84 -0.37
C TYR A 149 15.90 12.09 -1.50
N LEU A 150 15.13 11.45 -2.39
CA LEU A 150 15.62 10.67 -3.53
C LEU A 150 15.76 11.57 -4.76
N LEU A 151 17.00 11.72 -5.26
CA LEU A 151 17.34 12.57 -6.43
C LEU A 151 16.98 11.93 -7.78
N TYR A 152 16.36 10.77 -7.80
CA TYR A 152 15.98 10.10 -9.03
C TYR A 152 14.45 10.22 -9.28
N PRO A 153 13.99 10.46 -10.52
CA PRO A 153 14.77 10.87 -11.72
C PRO A 153 15.40 12.26 -11.58
N LEU A 154 16.59 12.49 -12.17
CA LEU A 154 17.35 13.74 -11.96
C LEU A 154 16.63 15.01 -12.41
N THR A 155 15.76 14.91 -13.43
CA THR A 155 15.02 16.05 -13.98
C THR A 155 13.78 16.42 -13.18
N LYS A 156 13.17 15.44 -12.50
CA LYS A 156 11.99 15.60 -11.66
C LYS A 156 12.11 14.62 -10.48
N PRO A 157 12.94 14.92 -9.47
CA PRO A 157 13.21 13.98 -8.38
C PRO A 157 11.93 13.53 -7.67
N HIS A 158 11.86 12.25 -7.33
CA HIS A 158 10.77 11.71 -6.50
C HIS A 158 10.71 12.44 -5.15
N GLY A 159 11.87 12.76 -4.59
CA GLY A 159 11.98 13.52 -3.34
C GLY A 159 11.83 12.66 -2.11
N ALA A 160 11.49 13.30 -0.99
CA ALA A 160 11.16 12.62 0.27
C ALA A 160 9.67 12.30 0.30
N SER A 161 9.31 11.19 0.92
CA SER A 161 7.91 10.75 1.05
C SER A 161 7.64 10.20 2.43
N GLN A 162 6.52 10.64 3.02
CA GLN A 162 5.89 10.04 4.18
C GLN A 162 4.48 9.59 3.77
N SER A 163 4.22 8.30 3.88
CA SER A 163 2.99 7.67 3.42
C SER A 163 2.59 6.52 4.33
N GLY A 164 1.36 6.04 4.22
CA GLY A 164 0.90 4.95 5.07
C GLY A 164 -0.38 4.27 4.62
N LEU A 165 -0.83 3.41 5.52
CA LEU A 165 -2.09 2.69 5.49
C LEU A 165 -3.09 3.47 6.35
N LEU A 166 -4.33 3.59 5.89
CA LEU A 166 -5.39 4.29 6.63
C LEU A 166 -6.64 3.43 6.70
N THR A 167 -6.93 2.94 7.89
CA THR A 167 -8.09 2.10 8.17
C THR A 167 -9.21 2.90 8.80
N PHE A 168 -10.46 2.69 8.34
CA PHE A 168 -11.67 3.21 8.96
C PHE A 168 -12.59 2.07 9.40
N ALA A 169 -13.29 2.27 10.51
CA ALA A 169 -14.21 1.31 11.10
C ALA A 169 -15.51 1.99 11.60
N PRO A 170 -16.68 1.32 11.52
CA PRO A 170 -17.96 1.88 11.96
C PRO A 170 -18.11 1.90 13.49
N VAL A 171 -17.18 1.27 14.20
CA VAL A 171 -17.17 1.15 15.66
C VAL A 171 -15.81 1.54 16.22
N ASN A 172 -15.69 1.60 17.55
CA ASN A 172 -14.43 1.91 18.22
C ASN A 172 -13.34 0.88 17.92
N ILE A 173 -12.14 1.35 17.62
CA ILE A 173 -10.93 0.52 17.52
C ILE A 173 -10.27 0.52 18.90
N ALA A 174 -10.32 -0.60 19.61
CA ALA A 174 -9.85 -0.68 20.99
C ALA A 174 -8.33 -0.59 21.11
N ALA A 175 -7.61 -1.17 20.17
CA ALA A 175 -6.15 -1.11 20.08
C ALA A 175 -5.72 -1.26 18.62
N ALA A 176 -4.57 -0.71 18.30
CA ALA A 176 -3.96 -0.92 16.99
C ALA A 176 -2.44 -0.99 17.09
N ASN A 177 -1.83 -1.76 16.20
CA ASN A 177 -0.39 -1.93 16.13
C ASN A 177 0.09 -1.90 14.68
N ARG A 178 1.30 -1.40 14.50
CA ARG A 178 2.11 -1.61 13.31
C ARG A 178 2.94 -2.87 13.50
N VAL A 179 2.98 -3.74 12.49
CA VAL A 179 3.84 -4.91 12.46
C VAL A 179 4.78 -4.78 11.27
N GLU A 180 6.09 -4.71 11.55
CA GLU A 180 7.13 -4.58 10.54
C GLU A 180 7.22 -5.84 9.69
N LEU A 181 7.39 -5.65 8.37
CA LEU A 181 7.60 -6.74 7.43
C LEU A 181 9.06 -6.73 6.91
N PRO A 182 9.64 -7.89 6.58
CA PRO A 182 10.95 -7.95 5.96
C PRO A 182 10.93 -7.24 4.60
N VAL A 183 12.08 -6.67 4.22
CA VAL A 183 12.31 -6.04 2.90
C VAL A 183 13.58 -6.59 2.29
N GLU A 184 13.75 -6.42 0.97
CA GLU A 184 14.97 -6.83 0.29
C GLU A 184 16.23 -6.21 0.92
N GLY A 185 17.32 -6.95 0.87
CA GLY A 185 18.61 -6.50 1.32
C GLY A 185 19.35 -5.61 0.30
N GLY A 186 20.59 -5.24 0.61
CA GLY A 186 21.44 -4.50 -0.30
C GLY A 186 21.02 -3.05 -0.50
N PHE A 187 21.24 -2.51 -1.71
CA PHE A 187 20.90 -1.12 -2.04
C PHE A 187 19.40 -0.92 -2.30
N MET A 188 18.69 -1.96 -2.70
CA MET A 188 17.25 -1.88 -3.01
C MET A 188 16.43 -1.45 -1.80
N LYS A 189 16.84 -1.84 -0.58
CA LYS A 189 16.20 -1.40 0.65
C LYS A 189 16.09 0.13 0.84
N LEU A 190 16.96 0.91 0.17
CA LEU A 190 16.94 2.38 0.24
C LEU A 190 15.82 2.99 -0.61
N LEU A 191 15.23 2.20 -1.50
CA LEU A 191 14.17 2.60 -2.42
C LEU A 191 12.84 1.93 -2.08
N ASP A 192 12.85 0.86 -1.27
CA ASP A 192 11.63 0.17 -0.84
C ASP A 192 10.98 0.91 0.33
N LEU A 193 9.67 0.71 0.46
CA LEU A 193 8.90 1.23 1.58
C LEU A 193 9.30 0.54 2.90
N ASP A 194 8.94 1.16 4.02
CA ASP A 194 9.00 0.54 5.35
C ASP A 194 7.83 -0.43 5.53
N ARG A 195 7.81 -1.50 4.71
CA ARG A 195 6.69 -2.43 4.61
C ARG A 195 6.20 -2.90 5.96
N CYS A 196 4.89 -2.86 6.13
CA CYS A 196 4.20 -3.34 7.31
C CYS A 196 2.77 -3.75 6.96
N TYR A 197 2.10 -4.36 7.91
CA TYR A 197 0.65 -4.31 7.98
C TYR A 197 0.23 -3.63 9.27
N SER A 198 -0.95 -3.01 9.27
CA SER A 198 -1.59 -2.55 10.50
C SER A 198 -2.52 -3.63 11.04
N VAL A 199 -2.59 -3.74 12.35
CA VAL A 199 -3.53 -4.61 13.06
C VAL A 199 -4.47 -3.73 13.86
N SER A 200 -5.76 -3.79 13.56
CA SER A 200 -6.82 -3.09 14.31
C SER A 200 -7.65 -4.10 15.09
N ARG A 201 -7.70 -3.96 16.41
CA ARG A 201 -8.52 -4.80 17.29
C ARG A 201 -9.86 -4.12 17.53
N ILE A 202 -10.90 -4.73 17.04
CA ILE A 202 -12.25 -4.18 17.05
C ILE A 202 -13.13 -5.07 17.91
N PRO A 203 -13.63 -4.55 19.05
CA PRO A 203 -14.49 -5.33 19.92
C PRO A 203 -15.75 -5.84 19.21
N ALA A 204 -16.14 -7.07 19.50
CA ALA A 204 -17.35 -7.67 19.02
C ALA A 204 -18.14 -8.32 20.16
N GLU A 205 -19.40 -8.63 19.93
CA GLU A 205 -20.24 -9.30 20.92
C GLU A 205 -19.65 -10.64 21.36
N GLY A 206 -19.91 -11.03 22.61
CA GLY A 206 -19.39 -12.27 23.19
C GLY A 206 -17.95 -12.20 23.70
N GLY A 207 -17.36 -11.00 23.76
CA GLY A 207 -16.01 -10.79 24.28
C GLY A 207 -14.89 -11.28 23.35
N LYS A 208 -15.20 -11.40 22.07
CA LYS A 208 -14.26 -11.66 20.98
C LYS A 208 -13.99 -10.38 20.22
N GLU A 209 -13.03 -10.44 19.29
CA GLU A 209 -12.64 -9.31 18.47
C GLU A 209 -12.71 -9.67 16.99
N LEU A 210 -13.01 -8.69 16.15
CA LEU A 210 -12.56 -8.69 14.77
C LEU A 210 -11.14 -8.12 14.77
N VAL A 211 -10.19 -8.93 14.34
CA VAL A 211 -8.81 -8.49 14.08
C VAL A 211 -8.71 -8.16 12.60
N LEU A 212 -8.64 -6.88 12.31
CA LEU A 212 -8.63 -6.35 10.95
C LEU A 212 -7.21 -5.93 10.58
N TYR A 213 -6.73 -6.44 9.45
CA TYR A 213 -5.40 -6.17 8.92
C TYR A 213 -5.50 -5.37 7.64
N ASP A 214 -4.81 -4.23 7.59
CA ASP A 214 -4.60 -3.44 6.37
C ASP A 214 -3.16 -3.62 5.93
N LEU A 215 -2.94 -4.02 4.68
CA LEU A 215 -1.64 -4.43 4.18
C LEU A 215 -1.28 -3.79 2.84
N HIS A 216 0.03 -3.61 2.62
CA HIS A 216 0.60 -3.30 1.32
C HIS A 216 1.95 -4.01 1.22
N LEU A 217 1.98 -5.15 0.53
CA LEU A 217 3.17 -5.99 0.40
C LEU A 217 4.17 -5.41 -0.61
N SER A 218 5.40 -5.93 -0.61
CA SER A 218 6.46 -5.45 -1.51
C SER A 218 6.18 -5.78 -2.97
N ALA A 219 6.31 -4.74 -3.82
CA ALA A 219 6.42 -4.86 -5.26
C ALA A 219 7.89 -4.88 -5.69
N TYR A 220 8.15 -5.10 -6.97
CA TYR A 220 9.46 -4.97 -7.64
C TYR A 220 10.61 -5.75 -7.00
N THR A 221 10.29 -6.84 -6.30
CA THR A 221 11.31 -7.73 -5.74
C THR A 221 11.91 -8.61 -6.82
N SER A 222 13.19 -8.93 -6.70
CA SER A 222 13.96 -9.61 -7.75
C SER A 222 13.40 -10.98 -8.14
N ASP A 223 12.75 -11.69 -7.18
CA ASP A 223 12.23 -13.04 -7.37
C ASP A 223 10.86 -13.29 -6.70
N GLY A 224 10.24 -12.25 -6.14
CA GLY A 224 8.96 -12.35 -5.44
C GLY A 224 9.01 -13.05 -4.08
N THR A 225 10.18 -13.48 -3.61
CA THR A 225 10.35 -14.23 -2.36
C THR A 225 9.98 -13.38 -1.15
N ILE A 226 10.41 -12.10 -1.10
CA ILE A 226 10.14 -11.20 0.03
C ILE A 226 8.64 -11.03 0.27
N ALA A 227 7.85 -10.73 -0.78
CA ALA A 227 6.40 -10.61 -0.64
C ALA A 227 5.74 -11.92 -0.17
N THR A 228 6.31 -13.07 -0.56
CA THR A 228 5.86 -14.38 -0.06
C THR A 228 6.21 -14.59 1.41
N GLU A 229 7.39 -14.17 1.87
CA GLU A 229 7.75 -14.18 3.28
C GLU A 229 6.87 -13.26 4.12
N GLN A 230 6.59 -12.06 3.61
CA GLN A 230 5.66 -11.11 4.23
C GLN A 230 4.26 -11.72 4.39
N LEU A 231 3.76 -12.39 3.35
CA LEU A 231 2.46 -13.07 3.38
C LEU A 231 2.43 -14.19 4.42
N LYS A 232 3.49 -15.00 4.54
CA LYS A 232 3.57 -16.06 5.55
C LYS A 232 3.56 -15.53 6.99
N LEU A 233 4.18 -14.39 7.25
CA LEU A 233 4.10 -13.74 8.56
C LEU A 233 2.66 -13.35 8.91
N LEU A 234 1.97 -12.74 7.96
CA LEU A 234 0.56 -12.36 8.14
C LEU A 234 -0.33 -13.61 8.33
N LEU A 235 -0.14 -14.66 7.55
CA LEU A 235 -0.89 -15.91 7.70
C LEU A 235 -0.70 -16.54 9.09
N ALA A 236 0.53 -16.51 9.62
CA ALA A 236 0.83 -17.03 10.96
C ALA A 236 0.15 -16.18 12.06
N ASP A 237 0.10 -14.86 11.90
CA ASP A 237 -0.59 -13.97 12.83
C ASP A 237 -2.11 -14.19 12.79
N MET A 238 -2.72 -14.23 11.59
CA MET A 238 -4.14 -14.55 11.41
C MET A 238 -4.51 -15.91 12.00
N GLN A 239 -3.67 -16.94 11.82
CA GLN A 239 -3.90 -18.27 12.41
C GLN A 239 -3.91 -18.21 13.93
N ALA A 240 -2.94 -17.53 14.54
CA ALA A 240 -2.86 -17.40 16.00
C ALA A 240 -4.10 -16.70 16.58
N GLU A 241 -4.60 -15.68 15.92
CA GLU A 241 -5.82 -14.97 16.32
C GLU A 241 -7.08 -15.84 16.12
N TYR A 242 -7.14 -16.60 15.04
CA TYR A 242 -8.22 -17.56 14.80
C TYR A 242 -8.22 -18.67 15.87
N ASP A 243 -7.08 -19.22 16.23
CA ASP A 243 -6.93 -20.21 17.29
C ASP A 243 -7.35 -19.65 18.67
N ALA A 244 -7.17 -18.35 18.89
CA ALA A 244 -7.69 -17.65 20.05
C ALA A 244 -9.23 -17.43 19.98
N GLY A 245 -9.86 -17.72 18.84
CA GLY A 245 -11.29 -17.66 18.58
C GLY A 245 -11.77 -16.28 18.14
N ASN A 246 -10.89 -15.42 17.65
CA ASN A 246 -11.21 -14.14 17.04
C ASN A 246 -11.62 -14.32 15.57
N TRP A 247 -12.29 -13.34 15.00
CA TRP A 247 -12.53 -13.24 13.57
C TRP A 247 -11.36 -12.48 12.93
N CYS A 248 -10.83 -12.96 11.83
CA CYS A 248 -9.74 -12.28 11.15
C CYS A 248 -10.13 -11.95 9.71
N VAL A 249 -9.91 -10.70 9.33
CA VAL A 249 -10.01 -10.22 7.95
C VAL A 249 -8.76 -9.41 7.65
N ALA A 250 -8.07 -9.75 6.57
CA ALA A 250 -7.00 -8.96 6.01
C ALA A 250 -7.40 -8.45 4.63
N GLY A 251 -7.09 -7.20 4.31
CA GLY A 251 -7.35 -6.64 2.99
C GLY A 251 -6.27 -5.63 2.62
N GLY A 252 -6.08 -5.42 1.33
CA GLY A 252 -5.10 -4.47 0.83
C GLY A 252 -4.51 -4.87 -0.51
N ASP A 253 -3.39 -4.21 -0.82
CA ASP A 253 -2.57 -4.46 -2.00
C ASP A 253 -1.51 -5.52 -1.69
N PHE A 254 -1.69 -6.71 -2.25
CA PHE A 254 -0.76 -7.82 -2.07
C PHE A 254 0.47 -7.73 -2.97
N ASN A 255 0.45 -6.88 -3.98
CA ASN A 255 1.47 -6.83 -5.03
C ASN A 255 1.78 -8.23 -5.62
N LYS A 256 0.76 -9.08 -5.66
CA LYS A 256 0.76 -10.41 -6.24
C LYS A 256 -0.40 -10.54 -7.21
N ASP A 257 -0.22 -11.28 -8.30
CA ASP A 257 -1.35 -11.67 -9.13
C ASP A 257 -2.21 -12.67 -8.38
N LEU A 258 -3.33 -12.20 -7.82
CA LEU A 258 -4.22 -12.99 -6.98
C LEU A 258 -5.04 -14.01 -7.78
N LEU A 259 -5.16 -13.83 -9.10
CA LEU A 259 -5.83 -14.76 -9.99
C LEU A 259 -4.88 -15.82 -10.57
N GLY A 260 -3.57 -15.64 -10.36
CA GLY A 260 -2.51 -16.53 -10.84
C GLY A 260 -2.16 -16.34 -12.31
N ASP A 261 -3.13 -15.97 -13.15
CA ASP A 261 -2.97 -15.59 -14.56
C ASP A 261 -4.06 -14.57 -14.90
N SER A 262 -3.88 -13.34 -14.44
CA SER A 262 -4.83 -12.24 -14.70
C SER A 262 -5.01 -11.97 -16.20
N SER A 263 -3.98 -12.20 -17.02
CA SER A 263 -4.05 -11.96 -18.45
C SER A 263 -5.09 -12.86 -19.15
N ALA A 264 -5.29 -14.08 -18.67
CA ALA A 264 -6.29 -15.01 -19.17
C ALA A 264 -7.73 -14.53 -18.93
N TYR A 265 -7.97 -13.85 -17.81
CA TYR A 265 -9.29 -13.32 -17.45
C TYR A 265 -9.62 -12.01 -18.17
N PHE A 266 -8.65 -11.12 -18.29
CA PHE A 266 -8.88 -9.77 -18.82
C PHE A 266 -8.60 -9.63 -20.31
N GLY A 267 -8.07 -10.69 -20.96
CA GLY A 267 -7.68 -10.64 -22.38
C GLY A 267 -6.61 -9.58 -22.67
N ALA A 268 -5.83 -9.23 -21.65
CA ALA A 268 -4.77 -8.24 -21.72
C ALA A 268 -3.48 -8.83 -22.28
N ALA A 269 -2.50 -7.96 -22.57
CA ALA A 269 -1.17 -8.42 -22.96
C ALA A 269 -0.55 -9.23 -21.83
N ASP A 270 -0.02 -10.42 -22.14
CA ASP A 270 0.79 -11.20 -21.22
C ASP A 270 2.16 -10.53 -21.04
N GLN A 271 2.63 -10.48 -19.78
CA GLN A 271 3.98 -10.04 -19.45
C GLN A 271 4.73 -11.17 -18.77
N GLU A 272 5.67 -11.78 -19.49
CA GLU A 272 6.54 -12.85 -18.99
C GLU A 272 7.25 -12.47 -17.69
N TYR A 273 7.52 -11.18 -17.48
CA TYR A 273 8.17 -10.63 -16.27
C TYR A 273 7.32 -9.50 -15.68
N SER A 274 6.24 -9.87 -15.02
CA SER A 274 5.44 -8.93 -14.25
C SER A 274 6.14 -8.59 -12.92
N TRP A 275 5.97 -7.35 -12.46
CA TRP A 275 6.34 -6.95 -11.10
C TRP A 275 5.47 -7.68 -10.05
N ALA A 276 4.25 -8.10 -10.38
CA ALA A 276 3.36 -8.89 -9.54
C ALA A 276 3.38 -10.35 -9.99
N GLN A 277 4.14 -11.19 -9.29
CA GLN A 277 4.16 -12.64 -9.51
C GLN A 277 2.95 -13.31 -8.86
N PRO A 278 2.44 -14.44 -9.39
CA PRO A 278 1.45 -15.24 -8.70
C PRO A 278 1.90 -15.63 -7.29
N ILE A 279 0.93 -15.89 -6.40
CA ILE A 279 1.23 -16.47 -5.10
C ILE A 279 1.69 -17.92 -5.33
N PRO A 280 2.86 -18.33 -4.82
CA PRO A 280 3.36 -19.69 -5.00
C PRO A 280 2.41 -20.73 -4.41
N GLU A 281 2.30 -21.88 -5.07
CA GLU A 281 1.55 -23.03 -4.52
C GLU A 281 2.01 -23.40 -3.12
N GLY A 282 1.08 -23.83 -2.27
CA GLY A 282 1.36 -24.30 -0.91
C GLY A 282 1.66 -23.19 0.11
N VAL A 283 1.59 -21.91 -0.24
CA VAL A 283 1.83 -20.82 0.73
C VAL A 283 0.78 -20.83 1.84
N PHE A 284 -0.45 -21.22 1.55
CA PHE A 284 -1.55 -21.35 2.50
C PHE A 284 -1.60 -22.67 3.23
N ASP A 285 -0.74 -23.65 2.89
CA ASP A 285 -0.77 -24.97 3.50
C ASP A 285 -0.49 -24.91 5.00
N GLY A 286 -1.41 -25.46 5.79
CA GLY A 286 -1.33 -25.46 7.26
C GLY A 286 -1.90 -24.23 7.94
N TYR A 287 -2.52 -23.31 7.19
CA TYR A 287 -3.26 -22.17 7.73
C TYR A 287 -4.75 -22.28 7.39
N ASP A 288 -5.59 -22.03 8.37
CA ASP A 288 -7.05 -21.92 8.20
C ASP A 288 -7.42 -20.51 7.73
N VAL A 289 -6.88 -20.11 6.58
CA VAL A 289 -7.08 -18.79 5.97
C VAL A 289 -7.41 -18.99 4.49
N GLN A 290 -8.45 -18.30 4.02
CA GLN A 290 -8.87 -18.31 2.62
C GLN A 290 -8.57 -16.96 1.96
N LEU A 291 -7.97 -17.00 0.76
CA LEU A 291 -7.84 -15.85 -0.11
C LEU A 291 -9.14 -15.61 -0.87
N ILE A 292 -9.59 -14.37 -0.89
CA ILE A 292 -10.74 -13.88 -1.64
C ILE A 292 -10.20 -12.87 -2.67
N ALA A 293 -9.94 -13.33 -3.87
CA ALA A 293 -9.62 -12.46 -5.00
C ALA A 293 -10.93 -11.99 -5.66
N PRO A 294 -11.13 -10.68 -5.86
CA PRO A 294 -12.34 -10.16 -6.49
C PRO A 294 -12.33 -10.51 -7.98
N LEU A 295 -13.30 -11.32 -8.42
CA LEU A 295 -13.50 -11.67 -9.83
C LEU A 295 -14.97 -11.96 -10.10
N ASP A 296 -15.59 -11.17 -10.94
CA ASP A 296 -16.84 -11.54 -11.61
C ASP A 296 -16.50 -12.08 -13.00
N GLU A 297 -16.60 -13.40 -13.21
CA GLU A 297 -16.28 -14.02 -14.50
C GLU A 297 -17.19 -13.56 -15.64
N SER A 298 -18.37 -13.02 -15.33
CA SER A 298 -19.33 -12.50 -16.33
C SER A 298 -18.99 -11.08 -16.80
N ASP A 299 -18.31 -10.31 -15.97
CA ASP A 299 -17.87 -8.93 -16.26
C ASP A 299 -16.55 -8.65 -15.50
N PRO A 300 -15.43 -9.25 -15.93
CA PRO A 300 -14.18 -9.17 -15.18
C PRO A 300 -13.59 -7.76 -15.21
N VAL A 301 -13.35 -7.21 -14.02
CA VAL A 301 -12.74 -5.88 -13.83
C VAL A 301 -11.42 -6.05 -13.06
N PRO A 302 -10.28 -5.62 -13.62
CA PRO A 302 -9.00 -5.67 -12.93
C PRO A 302 -8.95 -4.63 -11.81
N SER A 303 -8.17 -4.91 -10.77
CA SER A 303 -7.93 -3.93 -9.69
C SER A 303 -6.80 -2.97 -10.01
N CYS A 304 -5.89 -3.35 -10.91
CA CYS A 304 -4.70 -2.58 -11.20
C CYS A 304 -4.32 -2.66 -12.68
N ARG A 305 -3.62 -1.63 -13.17
CA ARG A 305 -2.93 -1.60 -14.46
C ARG A 305 -1.44 -1.37 -14.29
N ASN A 306 -0.63 -1.83 -15.23
CA ASN A 306 0.74 -1.36 -15.33
C ASN A 306 0.75 0.11 -15.78
N ALA A 307 1.33 0.99 -14.97
CA ALA A 307 1.32 2.43 -15.24
C ALA A 307 2.55 2.88 -16.06
N ASP A 308 2.95 2.13 -17.08
CA ASP A 308 4.07 2.46 -17.98
C ASP A 308 3.74 3.61 -18.96
N SER A 309 2.47 3.89 -19.15
CA SER A 309 1.96 4.92 -20.07
C SER A 309 0.57 5.40 -19.63
N ALA A 310 -0.02 6.35 -20.34
CA ALA A 310 -1.44 6.65 -20.24
C ALA A 310 -2.27 5.37 -20.54
N TYR A 311 -3.41 5.21 -19.86
CA TYR A 311 -4.27 4.06 -20.06
C TYR A 311 -4.69 3.89 -21.52
N HIS A 312 -4.61 2.66 -22.01
CA HIS A 312 -5.10 2.28 -23.33
C HIS A 312 -5.64 0.85 -23.34
N ALA A 313 -6.58 0.58 -24.23
CA ALA A 313 -7.14 -0.76 -24.38
C ALA A 313 -6.03 -1.78 -24.72
N GLY A 314 -6.05 -2.94 -24.07
CA GLY A 314 -5.04 -3.99 -24.21
C GLY A 314 -3.75 -3.78 -23.41
N GLN A 315 -3.68 -2.73 -22.57
CA GLN A 315 -2.61 -2.58 -21.61
C GLN A 315 -2.60 -3.76 -20.61
N TYR A 316 -1.44 -4.08 -20.06
CA TYR A 316 -1.34 -5.09 -19.02
C TYR A 316 -2.11 -4.65 -17.77
N VAL A 317 -3.08 -5.47 -17.37
CA VAL A 317 -3.94 -5.27 -16.18
C VAL A 317 -4.02 -6.57 -15.38
N LEU A 318 -4.20 -6.44 -14.07
CA LEU A 318 -4.19 -7.58 -13.16
C LEU A 318 -5.03 -7.29 -11.90
N THR A 319 -5.21 -8.32 -11.08
CA THR A 319 -5.84 -8.20 -9.76
C THR A 319 -4.80 -8.41 -8.67
N VAL A 320 -4.45 -7.34 -7.95
CA VAL A 320 -3.48 -7.34 -6.85
C VAL A 320 -4.13 -7.03 -5.50
N ASP A 321 -5.32 -6.45 -5.51
CA ASP A 321 -6.10 -6.13 -4.34
C ASP A 321 -7.08 -7.24 -4.02
N GLY A 322 -7.23 -7.57 -2.75
CA GLY A 322 -8.11 -8.65 -2.31
C GLY A 322 -8.24 -8.73 -0.81
N PHE A 323 -8.86 -9.81 -0.36
CA PHE A 323 -9.03 -10.08 1.07
C PHE A 323 -8.57 -11.48 1.44
N MET A 324 -8.23 -11.67 2.70
CA MET A 324 -8.08 -12.99 3.31
C MET A 324 -8.97 -13.06 4.55
N VAL A 325 -9.58 -14.20 4.77
CA VAL A 325 -10.51 -14.42 5.89
C VAL A 325 -10.25 -15.76 6.57
N THR A 326 -10.54 -15.82 7.85
CA THR A 326 -10.58 -17.08 8.61
C THR A 326 -11.93 -17.79 8.47
N PRO A 327 -12.06 -19.13 8.69
CA PRO A 327 -13.27 -19.89 8.39
C PRO A 327 -14.53 -19.47 9.15
N ASN A 328 -14.38 -18.75 10.24
CA ASN A 328 -15.49 -18.20 11.03
C ASN A 328 -16.05 -16.86 10.46
N VAL A 329 -15.47 -16.36 9.36
CA VAL A 329 -15.98 -15.22 8.59
C VAL A 329 -16.60 -15.75 7.30
N THR A 330 -17.85 -15.39 7.05
CA THR A 330 -18.54 -15.73 5.79
C THR A 330 -18.50 -14.54 4.84
N VAL A 331 -18.08 -14.77 3.60
CA VAL A 331 -18.04 -13.76 2.53
C VAL A 331 -19.17 -14.02 1.54
N SER A 332 -19.87 -12.97 1.12
CA SER A 332 -21.00 -13.04 0.18
C SER A 332 -20.88 -12.00 -0.93
#